data_96738e45f3799472c46cf4f20bd00feb
#
_entry.id   96738e45f3799472c46cf4f20bd00feb
#
_cell.length_a   1.000
_cell.length_b   1.000
_cell.length_c   1.000
_cell.angle_alpha   90.00
_cell.angle_beta   90.00
_cell.angle_gamma   90.00
#
_symmetry.space_group_name_H-M   'P 1'
#
loop_
_entity.id
_entity.type
_entity.pdbx_description
1 polymer ?
#
loop_
_entity_poly.entity_id
_entity_poly.type
_entity_poly.pdbx_seq_one_letter_code
_entity_poly.pdbx_strand_id
1 'polypeptide(L)'
;MEKDRRSFIKKVSALGSSALLIASNPLSSLAAENVEKNEAQTDPTKPFTISILQTTDVHCQIHPHDELFWENGKAVFRKTGGYAQLATYLKEARKDKAHTFLIDTGDMFQGSELSVKTIGKAMLPILNHLDYDLYLPGNWEVIYGKKNMQTLLGSLHAPKVCGNMYHDLGEGIKGELIFPPYHIWTVEGVKIGFIGYTDPLVPIRQSPNYSKGIIYTKPEENLAYYVDVLRN
;
A
#
# COMPACT_ATOMS: atom_id res chain seq x y z
N MET A 1 -20.77 -34.34 6.22
CA MET A 1 -19.74 -33.32 5.96
C MET A 1 -19.30 -32.59 7.26
N GLU A 2 -19.27 -33.29 8.38
CA GLU A 2 -18.98 -32.71 9.71
C GLU A 2 -17.74 -33.30 10.42
N LYS A 3 -17.02 -34.20 9.75
CA LYS A 3 -15.84 -34.89 10.32
C LYS A 3 -14.48 -34.23 10.02
N ASP A 4 -14.39 -33.31 9.07
CA ASP A 4 -13.11 -32.73 8.66
C ASP A 4 -12.65 -31.50 9.47
N ARG A 5 -13.58 -30.75 10.07
CA ARG A 5 -13.24 -29.57 10.87
C ARG A 5 -12.59 -29.92 12.23
N ARG A 6 -12.96 -31.05 12.82
CA ARG A 6 -12.37 -31.48 14.13
C ARG A 6 -10.96 -32.07 14.00
N SER A 7 -10.59 -32.59 12.84
CA SER A 7 -9.26 -33.14 12.60
C SER A 7 -8.22 -32.05 12.39
N PHE A 8 -8.61 -30.93 11.80
CA PHE A 8 -7.75 -29.76 11.61
C PHE A 8 -7.38 -29.10 12.95
N ILE A 9 -8.35 -28.92 13.85
CA ILE A 9 -8.13 -28.28 15.15
C ILE A 9 -7.22 -29.12 16.06
N LYS A 10 -7.27 -30.46 15.98
CA LYS A 10 -6.40 -31.35 16.77
C LYS A 10 -4.94 -31.39 16.30
N LYS A 11 -4.63 -31.01 15.06
CA LYS A 11 -3.25 -30.95 14.56
C LYS A 11 -2.52 -29.65 14.89
N VAL A 12 -3.26 -28.58 15.21
CA VAL A 12 -2.68 -27.29 15.60
C VAL A 12 -2.33 -27.25 17.11
N SER A 13 -2.93 -28.12 17.93
CA SER A 13 -2.72 -28.12 19.38
C SER A 13 -1.54 -28.98 19.87
N ALA A 14 -0.75 -29.61 19.00
CA ALA A 14 0.33 -30.53 19.37
C ALA A 14 1.76 -29.96 19.18
N LEU A 15 1.90 -28.66 18.91
CA LEU A 15 3.21 -27.99 18.80
C LEU A 15 3.26 -26.77 19.73
N GLY A 16 3.19 -27.04 21.01
CA GLY A 16 3.34 -26.01 22.03
C GLY A 16 4.10 -26.56 23.21
N SER A 17 5.38 -26.28 23.33
CA SER A 17 6.12 -26.09 24.59
C SER A 17 7.62 -26.10 24.31
N SER A 18 8.20 -24.96 24.05
CA SER A 18 9.59 -24.66 24.40
C SER A 18 9.69 -23.14 24.59
N ALA A 19 9.55 -22.72 25.83
CA ALA A 19 9.81 -21.36 26.25
C ALA A 19 11.30 -21.07 26.16
N LEU A 20 11.72 -20.16 25.31
CA LEU A 20 13.00 -19.49 25.43
C LEU A 20 12.74 -18.00 25.54
N LEU A 21 13.05 -17.45 26.70
CA LEU A 21 13.07 -16.01 26.97
C LEU A 21 14.19 -15.38 26.15
N ILE A 22 13.82 -14.66 25.10
CA ILE A 22 14.72 -13.71 24.43
C ILE A 22 14.08 -12.33 24.58
N ALA A 23 14.84 -11.41 25.15
CA ALA A 23 14.46 -10.01 25.31
C ALA A 23 14.07 -9.43 23.97
N SER A 24 12.78 -9.10 23.80
CA SER A 24 12.20 -8.60 22.57
C SER A 24 12.54 -7.12 22.39
N ASN A 25 13.28 -6.82 21.34
CA ASN A 25 13.34 -5.49 20.78
C ASN A 25 12.01 -5.23 20.06
N PRO A 26 11.21 -4.20 20.41
CA PRO A 26 9.88 -3.99 19.82
C PRO A 26 9.88 -3.62 18.35
N LEU A 27 11.04 -3.37 17.75
CA LEU A 27 11.19 -3.03 16.32
C LEU A 27 11.16 -4.25 15.38
N SER A 28 11.28 -5.50 15.90
CA SER A 28 11.32 -6.69 15.05
C SER A 28 9.94 -7.27 14.69
N SER A 29 8.86 -6.81 15.31
CA SER A 29 7.51 -7.32 15.05
C SER A 29 6.77 -6.65 13.88
N LEU A 30 7.33 -5.58 13.30
CA LEU A 30 6.76 -4.85 12.16
C LEU A 30 7.42 -5.19 10.81
N ALA A 31 8.36 -6.15 10.78
CA ALA A 31 8.88 -6.66 9.51
C ALA A 31 7.74 -7.45 8.82
N ALA A 32 7.27 -6.95 7.70
CA ALA A 32 6.25 -7.62 6.88
C ALA A 32 6.75 -9.02 6.48
N GLU A 33 5.88 -10.04 6.64
CA GLU A 33 6.16 -11.40 6.19
C GLU A 33 6.53 -11.41 4.70
N ASN A 34 7.61 -12.11 4.37
CA ASN A 34 8.04 -12.32 2.99
C ASN A 34 6.99 -13.14 2.25
N VAL A 35 6.39 -12.57 1.23
CA VAL A 35 5.55 -13.33 0.29
C VAL A 35 6.47 -13.95 -0.76
N GLU A 36 6.78 -15.24 -0.59
CA GLU A 36 7.46 -16.03 -1.61
C GLU A 36 6.47 -16.33 -2.74
N LYS A 37 6.64 -15.66 -3.88
CA LYS A 37 6.02 -16.11 -5.13
C LYS A 37 6.91 -17.18 -5.74
N ASN A 38 6.41 -18.40 -5.82
CA ASN A 38 6.99 -19.65 -6.39
C ASN A 38 8.40 -19.54 -7.01
N GLU A 39 9.36 -20.20 -6.38
CA GLU A 39 10.70 -20.42 -6.91
C GLU A 39 10.65 -21.44 -8.06
N ALA A 40 10.51 -20.97 -9.30
CA ALA A 40 11.05 -21.70 -10.43
C ALA A 40 12.58 -21.61 -10.34
N GLN A 41 13.30 -22.72 -10.51
CA GLN A 41 14.78 -22.71 -10.55
C GLN A 41 15.22 -21.76 -11.67
N THR A 42 15.72 -20.60 -11.29
CA THR A 42 16.14 -19.56 -12.23
C THR A 42 17.63 -19.69 -12.49
N ASP A 43 18.01 -19.49 -13.74
CA ASP A 43 19.40 -19.37 -14.14
C ASP A 43 19.87 -17.93 -13.81
N PRO A 44 20.70 -17.74 -12.76
CA PRO A 44 21.10 -16.40 -12.30
C PRO A 44 21.95 -15.64 -13.32
N THR A 45 22.31 -16.27 -14.44
CA THR A 45 23.11 -15.65 -15.50
C THR A 45 22.25 -15.01 -16.60
N LYS A 46 20.93 -15.26 -16.62
CA LYS A 46 20.04 -14.68 -17.63
C LYS A 46 19.46 -13.36 -17.17
N PRO A 47 19.56 -12.28 -17.96
CA PRO A 47 18.91 -11.02 -17.64
C PRO A 47 17.38 -11.20 -17.67
N PHE A 48 16.71 -10.63 -16.69
CA PHE A 48 15.25 -10.56 -16.64
C PHE A 48 14.78 -9.13 -16.46
N THR A 49 13.51 -8.88 -16.79
CA THR A 49 12.91 -7.55 -16.69
C THR A 49 11.84 -7.52 -15.62
N ILE A 50 11.91 -6.55 -14.74
CA ILE A 50 10.86 -6.23 -13.78
C ILE A 50 10.10 -5.00 -14.28
N SER A 51 8.78 -5.11 -14.37
CA SER A 51 7.90 -4.01 -14.73
C SER A 51 7.16 -3.53 -13.48
N ILE A 52 7.27 -2.25 -13.17
CA ILE A 52 6.49 -1.60 -12.11
C ILE A 52 5.45 -0.71 -12.78
N LEU A 53 4.18 -1.02 -12.57
CA LEU A 53 3.04 -0.20 -12.95
C LEU A 53 2.65 0.61 -11.71
N GLN A 54 2.42 1.90 -11.89
CA GLN A 54 2.05 2.80 -10.80
C GLN A 54 0.77 3.54 -11.13
N THR A 55 -0.13 3.60 -10.14
CA THR A 55 -1.21 4.57 -10.08
C THR A 55 -0.98 5.52 -8.91
N THR A 56 -1.49 6.74 -9.02
CA THR A 56 -1.44 7.76 -7.99
C THR A 56 -2.55 8.76 -8.23
N ASP A 57 -3.03 9.41 -7.19
CA ASP A 57 -3.95 10.55 -7.28
C ASP A 57 -5.21 10.26 -8.11
N VAL A 58 -5.72 9.04 -8.08
CA VAL A 58 -6.92 8.65 -8.83
C VAL A 58 -8.21 9.22 -8.23
N HIS A 59 -8.16 9.70 -7.00
CA HIS A 59 -9.20 10.48 -6.34
C HIS A 59 -10.60 9.93 -6.50
N CYS A 60 -10.75 8.59 -6.35
CA CYS A 60 -12.05 7.92 -6.42
C CYS A 60 -12.83 8.20 -7.72
N GLN A 61 -12.14 8.41 -8.86
CA GLN A 61 -12.74 8.62 -10.17
C GLN A 61 -13.18 7.29 -10.78
N ILE A 62 -14.25 6.72 -10.21
CA ILE A 62 -14.74 5.38 -10.58
C ILE A 62 -15.26 5.33 -12.02
N HIS A 63 -15.96 6.39 -12.43
CA HIS A 63 -16.64 6.45 -13.72
C HIS A 63 -15.87 7.31 -14.72
N PRO A 64 -16.01 7.05 -16.02
CA PRO A 64 -15.53 7.98 -17.04
C PRO A 64 -16.13 9.37 -16.87
N HIS A 65 -15.32 10.39 -17.05
CA HIS A 65 -15.71 11.80 -16.94
C HIS A 65 -15.24 12.59 -18.18
N ASP A 66 -15.77 13.79 -18.35
CA ASP A 66 -15.35 14.67 -19.43
C ASP A 66 -14.03 15.35 -19.02
N GLU A 67 -12.97 15.07 -19.78
CA GLU A 67 -11.63 15.62 -19.58
C GLU A 67 -11.25 16.57 -20.70
N LEU A 68 -10.53 17.64 -20.37
CA LEU A 68 -10.10 18.66 -21.31
C LEU A 68 -8.75 18.30 -21.94
N PHE A 69 -8.73 18.25 -23.26
CA PHE A 69 -7.52 18.11 -24.06
C PHE A 69 -7.29 19.33 -24.95
N TRP A 70 -6.03 19.62 -25.24
CA TRP A 70 -5.64 20.62 -26.23
C TRP A 70 -5.19 19.94 -27.52
N GLU A 71 -5.95 20.12 -28.61
CA GLU A 71 -5.65 19.54 -29.91
C GLU A 71 -5.62 20.61 -30.95
N ASN A 72 -4.50 20.72 -31.67
CA ASN A 72 -4.32 21.75 -32.72
C ASN A 72 -4.68 23.18 -32.23
N GLY A 73 -4.32 23.51 -30.98
CA GLY A 73 -4.59 24.83 -30.39
C GLY A 73 -6.05 25.06 -29.97
N LYS A 74 -6.87 24.01 -29.90
CA LYS A 74 -8.28 24.09 -29.46
C LYS A 74 -8.53 23.20 -28.27
N ALA A 75 -9.40 23.66 -27.38
CA ALA A 75 -9.91 22.85 -26.28
C ALA A 75 -10.91 21.80 -26.81
N VAL A 76 -10.68 20.54 -26.48
CA VAL A 76 -11.56 19.43 -26.86
C VAL A 76 -11.90 18.65 -25.61
N PHE A 77 -13.18 18.36 -25.37
CA PHE A 77 -13.64 17.52 -24.29
C PHE A 77 -13.88 16.10 -24.78
N ARG A 78 -13.39 15.12 -24.03
CA ARG A 78 -13.61 13.70 -24.29
C ARG A 78 -13.94 12.97 -23.01
N LYS A 79 -14.84 11.99 -23.11
CA LYS A 79 -15.03 11.02 -22.02
C LYS A 79 -13.83 10.10 -21.92
N THR A 80 -13.20 10.09 -20.74
CA THR A 80 -12.00 9.30 -20.47
C THR A 80 -11.94 8.90 -18.99
N GLY A 81 -10.92 8.13 -18.64
CA GLY A 81 -10.71 7.65 -17.26
C GLY A 81 -11.71 6.59 -16.83
N GLY A 82 -11.83 6.45 -15.52
CA GLY A 82 -12.66 5.44 -14.88
C GLY A 82 -11.94 4.11 -14.68
N TYR A 83 -12.29 3.42 -13.59
CA TYR A 83 -11.60 2.20 -13.16
C TYR A 83 -11.81 1.00 -14.10
N ALA A 84 -12.90 0.94 -14.86
CA ALA A 84 -13.12 -0.11 -15.85
C ALA A 84 -12.09 -0.03 -17.00
N GLN A 85 -11.80 1.19 -17.48
CA GLN A 85 -10.76 1.42 -18.48
C GLN A 85 -9.38 1.16 -17.90
N LEU A 86 -9.11 1.63 -16.68
CA LEU A 86 -7.87 1.37 -15.99
C LEU A 86 -7.62 -0.15 -15.82
N ALA A 87 -8.63 -0.92 -15.39
CA ALA A 87 -8.53 -2.37 -15.26
C ALA A 87 -8.17 -3.04 -16.59
N THR A 88 -8.79 -2.61 -17.68
CA THR A 88 -8.49 -3.13 -19.02
C THR A 88 -7.05 -2.81 -19.42
N TYR A 89 -6.62 -1.56 -19.22
CA TYR A 89 -5.25 -1.14 -19.49
C TYR A 89 -4.22 -1.92 -18.68
N LEU A 90 -4.45 -2.08 -17.37
CA LEU A 90 -3.57 -2.83 -16.49
C LEU A 90 -3.46 -4.31 -16.89
N LYS A 91 -4.59 -4.92 -17.31
CA LYS A 91 -4.59 -6.29 -17.82
C LYS A 91 -3.72 -6.42 -19.06
N GLU A 92 -3.82 -5.51 -20.03
CA GLU A 92 -2.98 -5.52 -21.23
C GLU A 92 -1.51 -5.19 -20.90
N ALA A 93 -1.27 -4.23 -20.00
CA ALA A 93 0.09 -3.87 -19.61
C ALA A 93 0.84 -4.99 -18.87
N ARG A 94 0.11 -5.89 -18.20
CA ARG A 94 0.66 -7.08 -17.52
C ARG A 94 0.86 -8.27 -18.47
N LYS A 95 0.24 -8.24 -19.64
CA LYS A 95 0.30 -9.34 -20.59
C LYS A 95 1.73 -9.61 -21.05
N ASP A 96 2.10 -10.88 -21.11
CA ASP A 96 3.42 -11.35 -21.56
C ASP A 96 4.61 -10.80 -20.73
N LYS A 97 4.36 -10.32 -19.51
CA LYS A 97 5.38 -9.84 -18.58
C LYS A 97 5.39 -10.70 -17.32
N ALA A 98 6.41 -11.52 -17.16
CA ALA A 98 6.51 -12.49 -16.07
C ALA A 98 6.56 -11.82 -14.69
N HIS A 99 7.27 -10.67 -14.58
CA HIS A 99 7.51 -9.98 -13.31
C HIS A 99 6.95 -8.57 -13.39
N THR A 100 5.63 -8.44 -13.15
CA THR A 100 4.95 -7.14 -13.14
C THR A 100 4.34 -6.91 -11.77
N PHE A 101 4.63 -5.76 -11.20
CA PHE A 101 4.08 -5.28 -9.93
C PHE A 101 3.21 -4.06 -10.18
N LEU A 102 2.08 -3.99 -9.49
CA LEU A 102 1.20 -2.83 -9.50
C LEU A 102 1.22 -2.19 -8.12
N ILE A 103 1.63 -0.93 -8.06
CA ILE A 103 1.66 -0.14 -6.84
C ILE A 103 0.73 1.06 -6.93
N ASP A 104 0.17 1.48 -5.80
CA ASP A 104 -0.55 2.75 -5.68
C ASP A 104 0.14 3.63 -4.64
N THR A 105 0.39 4.88 -5.00
CA THR A 105 1.12 5.84 -4.16
C THR A 105 0.22 6.89 -3.52
N GLY A 106 -1.07 6.57 -3.40
CA GLY A 106 -2.00 7.30 -2.53
C GLY A 106 -3.02 8.15 -3.23
N ASP A 107 -3.83 8.81 -2.41
CA ASP A 107 -4.96 9.64 -2.79
C ASP A 107 -6.07 8.84 -3.52
N MET A 108 -6.37 7.65 -2.99
CA MET A 108 -7.31 6.71 -3.58
C MET A 108 -8.76 6.97 -3.18
N PHE A 109 -8.99 7.39 -1.92
CA PHE A 109 -10.30 7.27 -1.28
C PHE A 109 -11.15 8.55 -1.30
N GLN A 110 -10.62 9.67 -1.76
CA GLN A 110 -11.27 10.98 -1.77
C GLN A 110 -11.41 11.49 -3.20
N GLY A 111 -12.49 12.24 -3.52
CA GLY A 111 -12.62 13.00 -4.77
C GLY A 111 -13.97 12.88 -5.47
N SER A 112 -14.79 11.87 -5.20
CA SER A 112 -16.12 11.75 -5.79
C SER A 112 -17.24 11.83 -4.76
N GLU A 113 -18.47 12.13 -5.21
CA GLU A 113 -19.65 12.13 -4.35
C GLU A 113 -19.84 10.77 -3.66
N LEU A 114 -19.60 9.68 -4.38
CA LEU A 114 -19.72 8.33 -3.84
C LEU A 114 -18.69 8.08 -2.73
N SER A 115 -17.48 8.58 -2.88
CA SER A 115 -16.46 8.55 -1.84
C SER A 115 -16.92 9.26 -0.57
N VAL A 116 -17.45 10.48 -0.70
CA VAL A 116 -17.96 11.24 0.44
C VAL A 116 -19.10 10.50 1.16
N LYS A 117 -20.09 10.02 0.40
CA LYS A 117 -21.24 9.28 0.96
C LYS A 117 -20.85 8.00 1.68
N THR A 118 -19.78 7.35 1.27
CA THR A 118 -19.33 6.07 1.82
C THR A 118 -18.08 6.18 2.69
N ILE A 119 -17.60 7.43 2.94
CA ILE A 119 -16.33 7.71 3.63
C ILE A 119 -15.16 6.85 3.10
N GLY A 120 -15.06 6.78 1.75
CA GLY A 120 -14.02 6.04 1.01
C GLY A 120 -14.31 4.56 0.76
N LYS A 121 -15.30 3.94 1.43
CA LYS A 121 -15.52 2.48 1.37
C LYS A 121 -15.88 1.97 -0.03
N ALA A 122 -16.47 2.80 -0.88
CA ALA A 122 -16.83 2.41 -2.25
C ALA A 122 -15.62 1.94 -3.07
N MET A 123 -14.41 2.38 -2.73
CA MET A 123 -13.19 2.01 -3.44
C MET A 123 -12.68 0.61 -3.10
N LEU A 124 -12.97 0.09 -1.91
CA LEU A 124 -12.40 -1.17 -1.42
C LEU A 124 -12.60 -2.37 -2.38
N PRO A 125 -13.82 -2.66 -2.88
CA PRO A 125 -14.00 -3.78 -3.79
C PRO A 125 -13.26 -3.58 -5.12
N ILE A 126 -13.14 -2.34 -5.60
CA ILE A 126 -12.46 -2.01 -6.85
C ILE A 126 -10.94 -2.22 -6.68
N LEU A 127 -10.35 -1.64 -5.64
CA LEU A 127 -8.91 -1.74 -5.38
C LEU A 127 -8.49 -3.19 -5.11
N ASN A 128 -9.28 -3.94 -4.34
CA ASN A 128 -9.01 -5.36 -4.09
C ASN A 128 -9.18 -6.23 -5.35
N HIS A 129 -10.04 -5.82 -6.32
CA HIS A 129 -10.20 -6.53 -7.59
C HIS A 129 -9.03 -6.28 -8.56
N LEU A 130 -8.38 -5.11 -8.50
CA LEU A 130 -7.25 -4.78 -9.37
C LEU A 130 -5.95 -5.47 -8.97
N ASP A 131 -5.93 -6.13 -7.81
CA ASP A 131 -4.82 -6.95 -7.33
C ASP A 131 -3.50 -6.17 -7.29
N TYR A 132 -3.50 -5.10 -6.48
CA TYR A 132 -2.30 -4.33 -6.21
C TYR A 132 -1.30 -5.14 -5.38
N ASP A 133 -0.02 -4.91 -5.62
CA ASP A 133 1.08 -5.55 -4.90
C ASP A 133 1.60 -4.70 -3.74
N LEU A 134 1.35 -3.38 -3.75
CA LEU A 134 1.79 -2.46 -2.69
C LEU A 134 0.94 -1.20 -2.66
N TYR A 135 0.68 -0.68 -1.46
CA TYR A 135 0.03 0.61 -1.25
C TYR A 135 0.90 1.55 -0.41
N LEU A 136 0.85 2.83 -0.77
CA LEU A 136 1.39 3.92 0.02
C LEU A 136 0.26 4.91 0.32
N PRO A 137 0.02 5.33 1.58
CA PRO A 137 -0.95 6.38 1.86
C PRO A 137 -0.47 7.73 1.32
N GLY A 138 -1.32 8.42 0.58
CA GLY A 138 -1.12 9.79 0.15
C GLY A 138 -1.49 10.81 1.24
N ASN A 139 -1.63 12.07 0.84
CA ASN A 139 -2.01 13.13 1.76
C ASN A 139 -3.52 13.24 1.99
N TRP A 140 -4.36 12.70 1.10
CA TRP A 140 -5.83 12.71 1.24
C TRP A 140 -6.41 11.49 1.96
N GLU A 141 -5.65 10.46 2.26
CA GLU A 141 -6.15 9.29 3.00
C GLU A 141 -6.68 9.64 4.39
N VAL A 142 -6.22 10.75 4.97
CA VAL A 142 -6.64 11.21 6.30
C VAL A 142 -7.90 12.06 6.32
N ILE A 143 -8.50 12.38 5.15
CA ILE A 143 -9.65 13.30 5.10
C ILE A 143 -10.85 12.88 5.96
N TYR A 144 -11.04 11.59 6.13
CA TYR A 144 -12.08 11.02 6.99
C TYR A 144 -11.55 10.63 8.38
N GLY A 145 -10.38 11.14 8.78
CA GLY A 145 -9.71 10.92 10.06
C GLY A 145 -8.87 9.65 10.12
N LYS A 146 -7.92 9.62 11.05
CA LYS A 146 -6.95 8.54 11.28
C LYS A 146 -7.59 7.15 11.34
N LYS A 147 -8.65 6.99 12.16
CA LYS A 147 -9.31 5.69 12.35
C LYS A 147 -9.89 5.15 11.04
N ASN A 148 -10.52 6.02 10.24
CA ASN A 148 -11.07 5.61 8.95
C ASN A 148 -9.97 5.24 7.96
N MET A 149 -8.89 6.03 7.87
CA MET A 149 -7.72 5.71 7.06
C MET A 149 -7.17 4.32 7.40
N GLN A 150 -6.93 4.03 8.68
CA GLN A 150 -6.44 2.73 9.11
C GLN A 150 -7.41 1.59 8.76
N THR A 151 -8.73 1.83 8.86
CA THR A 151 -9.76 0.85 8.49
C THR A 151 -9.74 0.58 6.99
N LEU A 152 -9.72 1.63 6.15
CA LEU A 152 -9.73 1.50 4.70
C LEU A 152 -8.47 0.79 4.21
N LEU A 153 -7.29 1.30 4.58
CA LEU A 153 -6.03 0.68 4.18
C LEU A 153 -5.88 -0.73 4.74
N GLY A 154 -6.33 -0.98 5.98
CA GLY A 154 -6.34 -2.32 6.57
C GLY A 154 -7.25 -3.31 5.86
N SER A 155 -8.25 -2.84 5.12
CA SER A 155 -9.18 -3.67 4.32
C SER A 155 -8.66 -3.99 2.92
N LEU A 156 -7.55 -3.41 2.49
CA LEU A 156 -6.88 -3.76 1.25
C LEU A 156 -5.99 -4.99 1.44
N HIS A 157 -5.87 -5.83 0.43
CA HIS A 157 -5.15 -7.11 0.54
C HIS A 157 -3.63 -6.94 0.50
N ALA A 158 -3.12 -6.02 -0.33
CA ALA A 158 -1.68 -5.82 -0.48
C ALA A 158 -1.02 -5.17 0.75
N PRO A 159 0.29 -5.33 0.96
CA PRO A 159 1.06 -4.61 1.96
C PRO A 159 0.94 -3.09 1.85
N LYS A 160 1.12 -2.38 2.94
CA LYS A 160 1.16 -0.92 3.03
C LYS A 160 2.50 -0.51 3.61
N VAL A 161 3.11 0.54 3.05
CA VAL A 161 4.38 1.07 3.55
C VAL A 161 4.29 2.58 3.76
N CYS A 162 4.75 3.05 4.92
CA CYS A 162 4.91 4.48 5.19
C CYS A 162 5.86 4.71 6.37
N GLY A 163 7.07 5.18 6.10
CA GLY A 163 8.14 5.35 7.08
C GLY A 163 8.11 6.67 7.86
N ASN A 164 7.11 7.53 7.64
CA ASN A 164 7.05 8.84 8.28
C ASN A 164 5.69 9.21 8.87
N MET A 165 4.79 8.24 9.06
CA MET A 165 3.53 8.42 9.78
C MET A 165 3.58 7.71 11.14
N TYR A 166 3.50 8.45 12.23
CA TYR A 166 3.58 7.93 13.58
C TYR A 166 2.28 8.17 14.34
N HIS A 167 1.99 7.33 15.33
CA HIS A 167 0.96 7.60 16.31
C HIS A 167 1.35 8.83 17.14
N ASP A 168 0.43 9.78 17.29
CA ASP A 168 0.53 10.82 18.33
C ASP A 168 -0.05 10.25 19.63
N LEU A 169 0.79 10.14 20.64
CA LEU A 169 0.42 9.66 21.99
C LEU A 169 -0.19 10.76 22.86
N GLY A 170 -0.34 11.97 22.31
CA GLY A 170 -0.79 13.19 22.97
C GLY A 170 0.33 14.22 23.09
N GLU A 171 -0.04 15.52 23.03
CA GLU A 171 0.90 16.64 23.18
C GLU A 171 2.11 16.61 22.22
N GLY A 172 1.95 15.99 21.05
CA GLY A 172 3.03 15.87 20.06
C GLY A 172 4.09 14.80 20.39
N ILE A 173 3.80 13.90 21.34
CA ILE A 173 4.69 12.78 21.68
C ILE A 173 4.59 11.73 20.61
N LYS A 174 5.71 11.49 19.90
CA LYS A 174 5.82 10.52 18.82
C LYS A 174 5.80 9.10 19.36
N GLY A 175 4.80 8.33 18.94
CA GLY A 175 4.69 6.88 19.19
C GLY A 175 5.33 6.02 18.09
N GLU A 176 4.78 4.82 17.90
CA GLU A 176 5.21 3.89 16.85
C GLU A 176 4.72 4.31 15.46
N LEU A 177 5.34 3.76 14.42
CA LEU A 177 4.86 3.88 13.03
C LEU A 177 3.46 3.29 12.89
N ILE A 178 2.63 3.95 12.09
CA ILE A 178 1.27 3.48 11.77
C ILE A 178 1.32 2.33 10.77
N PHE A 179 2.29 2.33 9.86
CA PHE A 179 2.52 1.31 8.85
C PHE A 179 4.00 0.88 8.84
N PRO A 180 4.32 -0.32 8.36
CA PRO A 180 5.69 -0.71 8.09
C PRO A 180 6.40 0.31 7.21
N PRO A 181 7.69 0.62 7.45
CA PRO A 181 8.40 1.63 6.69
C PRO A 181 8.83 1.16 5.29
N TYR A 182 8.96 -0.14 5.11
CA TYR A 182 9.42 -0.76 3.87
C TYR A 182 8.76 -2.12 3.64
N HIS A 183 8.88 -2.61 2.41
CA HIS A 183 8.52 -3.96 1.99
C HIS A 183 9.60 -4.52 1.06
N ILE A 184 9.81 -5.84 1.08
CA ILE A 184 10.80 -6.52 0.24
C ILE A 184 10.07 -7.54 -0.64
N TRP A 185 10.28 -7.46 -1.94
CA TRP A 185 9.94 -8.53 -2.88
C TRP A 185 11.18 -9.33 -3.25
N THR A 186 11.03 -10.63 -3.42
CA THR A 186 12.06 -11.49 -3.99
C THR A 186 11.59 -11.96 -5.36
N VAL A 187 12.37 -11.66 -6.40
CA VAL A 187 12.06 -12.01 -7.80
C VAL A 187 13.30 -12.62 -8.41
N GLU A 188 13.21 -13.85 -8.90
CA GLU A 188 14.36 -14.57 -9.50
C GLU A 188 15.61 -14.53 -8.58
N GLY A 189 15.41 -14.64 -7.25
CA GLY A 189 16.49 -14.57 -6.28
C GLY A 189 17.00 -13.15 -5.98
N VAL A 190 16.51 -12.13 -6.67
CA VAL A 190 16.88 -10.72 -6.43
C VAL A 190 15.91 -10.10 -5.45
N LYS A 191 16.42 -9.52 -4.36
CA LYS A 191 15.62 -8.78 -3.38
C LYS A 191 15.45 -7.32 -3.84
N ILE A 192 14.21 -6.85 -3.84
CA ILE A 192 13.84 -5.48 -4.21
C ILE A 192 13.18 -4.85 -3.01
N GLY A 193 13.84 -3.87 -2.39
CA GLY A 193 13.31 -3.13 -1.25
C GLY A 193 12.54 -1.89 -1.70
N PHE A 194 11.35 -1.69 -1.11
CA PHE A 194 10.52 -0.51 -1.29
C PHE A 194 10.42 0.22 0.05
N ILE A 195 10.80 1.49 0.10
CA ILE A 195 10.61 2.37 1.25
C ILE A 195 9.52 3.37 0.88
N GLY A 196 8.51 3.54 1.72
CA GLY A 196 7.40 4.46 1.45
C GLY A 196 7.46 5.71 2.33
N TYR A 197 7.12 6.87 1.75
CA TYR A 197 6.96 8.12 2.47
C TYR A 197 5.76 8.89 1.92
N THR A 198 4.96 9.46 2.83
CA THR A 198 3.91 10.40 2.48
C THR A 198 4.38 11.85 2.68
N ASP A 199 3.56 12.82 2.23
CA ASP A 199 3.86 14.25 2.42
C ASP A 199 3.95 14.61 3.91
N PRO A 200 5.10 15.11 4.40
CA PRO A 200 5.24 15.51 5.80
C PRO A 200 4.46 16.79 6.14
N LEU A 201 3.99 17.53 5.14
CA LEU A 201 3.30 18.81 5.30
C LEU A 201 1.76 18.67 5.34
N VAL A 202 1.23 17.45 5.40
CA VAL A 202 -0.23 17.19 5.47
C VAL A 202 -0.93 18.09 6.50
N PRO A 203 -0.47 18.25 7.76
CA PRO A 203 -1.15 19.09 8.73
C PRO A 203 -1.17 20.59 8.39
N ILE A 204 -0.30 21.04 7.49
CA ILE A 204 -0.18 22.44 7.06
C ILE A 204 -0.96 22.68 5.77
N ARG A 205 -0.95 21.70 4.86
CA ARG A 205 -1.62 21.81 3.55
C ARG A 205 -3.11 21.54 3.61
N GLN A 206 -3.57 20.83 4.64
CA GLN A 206 -4.96 20.47 4.86
C GLN A 206 -5.45 20.94 6.24
N SER A 207 -6.73 20.70 6.55
CA SER A 207 -7.21 20.95 7.90
C SER A 207 -6.47 20.05 8.90
N PRO A 208 -5.87 20.63 9.97
CA PRO A 208 -5.18 19.81 10.99
C PRO A 208 -6.09 18.77 11.65
N ASN A 209 -7.41 18.98 11.60
CA ASN A 209 -8.38 18.04 12.16
C ASN A 209 -8.41 16.71 11.41
N TYR A 210 -8.08 16.69 10.10
CA TYR A 210 -8.07 15.45 9.30
C TYR A 210 -6.97 14.49 9.76
N SER A 211 -5.80 15.02 10.10
CA SER A 211 -4.63 14.26 10.52
C SER A 211 -4.44 14.21 12.04
N LYS A 212 -5.46 14.61 12.82
CA LYS A 212 -5.39 14.58 14.29
C LYS A 212 -5.01 13.19 14.80
N GLY A 213 -4.03 13.12 15.69
CA GLY A 213 -3.49 11.90 16.27
C GLY A 213 -2.42 11.23 15.39
N ILE A 214 -1.89 11.95 14.38
CA ILE A 214 -0.78 11.52 13.55
C ILE A 214 0.34 12.54 13.62
N ILE A 215 1.57 12.07 13.83
CA ILE A 215 2.78 12.88 13.68
C ILE A 215 3.45 12.48 12.38
N TYR A 216 3.76 13.46 11.55
CA TYR A 216 4.52 13.30 10.31
C TYR A 216 5.94 13.78 10.54
N THR A 217 6.91 13.01 10.05
CA THR A 217 8.32 13.41 10.05
C THR A 217 8.81 13.60 8.62
N LYS A 218 9.94 14.30 8.48
CA LYS A 218 10.59 14.42 7.18
C LYS A 218 11.27 13.10 6.82
N PRO A 219 11.27 12.69 5.53
CA PRO A 219 11.94 11.45 5.10
C PRO A 219 13.41 11.40 5.50
N GLU A 220 14.10 12.53 5.51
CA GLU A 220 15.53 12.64 5.84
C GLU A 220 15.86 12.15 7.25
N GLU A 221 14.88 12.11 8.17
CA GLU A 221 15.12 11.69 9.55
C GLU A 221 15.47 10.21 9.66
N ASN A 222 14.99 9.36 8.74
CA ASN A 222 15.15 7.90 8.84
C ASN A 222 15.44 7.18 7.52
N LEU A 223 15.46 7.87 6.38
CA LEU A 223 15.71 7.25 5.07
C LEU A 223 17.05 6.51 5.02
N ALA A 224 18.12 7.15 5.47
CA ALA A 224 19.45 6.54 5.49
C ALA A 224 19.45 5.24 6.31
N TYR A 225 18.82 5.25 7.47
CA TYR A 225 18.69 4.06 8.32
C TYR A 225 17.97 2.91 7.60
N TYR A 226 16.83 3.15 6.94
CA TYR A 226 16.11 2.08 6.24
C TYR A 226 16.85 1.60 4.99
N VAL A 227 17.58 2.47 4.30
CA VAL A 227 18.45 2.06 3.20
C VAL A 227 19.55 1.12 3.70
N ASP A 228 20.15 1.39 4.85
CA ASP A 228 21.18 0.53 5.44
C ASP A 228 20.57 -0.82 5.88
N VAL A 229 19.37 -0.82 6.50
CA VAL A 229 18.65 -2.04 6.87
C VAL A 229 18.36 -2.94 5.66
N LEU A 230 18.01 -2.34 4.51
CA LEU A 230 17.67 -3.09 3.30
C LEU A 230 18.90 -3.59 2.52
N ARG A 231 20.08 -3.02 2.75
CA ARG A 231 21.33 -3.41 2.08
C ARG A 231 22.13 -4.45 2.83
N ASN A 232 21.87 -4.64 4.12
CA ASN A 232 22.53 -5.62 5.01
C ASN A 232 21.62 -6.80 5.32
#